data_e4d5dda483691b359cb5aa1fe5410645
#
_entry.id   e4d5dda483691b359cb5aa1fe5410645
#
_cell.length_a   1.000
_cell.length_b   1.000
_cell.length_c   1.000
_cell.angle_alpha   90.00
_cell.angle_beta   90.00
_cell.angle_gamma   90.00
#
_symmetry.space_group_name_H-M   'P 1'
#
loop_
_entity.id
_entity.type
_entity.pdbx_description
1 polymer ?
#
loop_
_entity_poly.entity_id
_entity_poly.type
_entity_poly.pdbx_seq_one_letter_code
_entity_poly.pdbx_strand_id
1 'polypeptide(L)'
;MRLVCVDGPAGSGKTTTAEAVRAASVSAGVRATVLHLDDLYEGWSGLEGSLWPRLRAQVLEPLRRGRTARYQRYDWPSERFDDWVDVPVPELLVLEGCGSARRAAGGLASALVWVEAPPDLRLTRGLERDGTAARDHWLRWMHDEAEHFTRERTRERADIRLDAFGRLTP
;
A
#
# COMPACT_ATOMS: atom_id res chain seq x y z
N MET A 1 -5.18 -10.48 -14.87
CA MET A 1 -4.36 -9.92 -13.76
C MET A 1 -4.97 -10.34 -12.43
N ARG A 2 -4.17 -10.90 -11.53
CA ARG A 2 -4.54 -11.10 -10.11
C ARG A 2 -4.10 -9.88 -9.32
N LEU A 3 -4.77 -9.59 -8.21
CA LEU A 3 -4.44 -8.50 -7.30
C LEU A 3 -4.21 -9.05 -5.89
N VAL A 4 -3.06 -8.78 -5.32
CA VAL A 4 -2.76 -9.01 -3.90
C VAL A 4 -2.59 -7.65 -3.24
N CYS A 5 -3.31 -7.42 -2.14
CA CYS A 5 -3.16 -6.21 -1.33
C CYS A 5 -2.32 -6.52 -0.10
N VAL A 6 -1.28 -5.71 0.14
CA VAL A 6 -0.43 -5.77 1.34
C VAL A 6 -0.69 -4.51 2.14
N ASP A 7 -1.52 -4.61 3.16
CA ASP A 7 -2.02 -3.49 3.96
C ASP A 7 -1.54 -3.59 5.41
N GLY A 8 -1.70 -2.53 6.14
CA GLY A 8 -1.31 -2.41 7.54
C GLY A 8 -0.75 -1.03 7.85
N PRO A 9 -0.49 -0.74 9.14
CA PRO A 9 -0.05 0.59 9.54
C PRO A 9 1.34 0.96 8.99
N ALA A 10 1.60 2.25 8.83
CA ALA A 10 2.89 2.77 8.37
C ALA A 10 4.03 2.28 9.28
N GLY A 11 5.19 1.97 8.69
CA GLY A 11 6.35 1.43 9.42
C GLY A 11 6.25 -0.05 9.82
N SER A 12 5.18 -0.78 9.45
CA SER A 12 5.00 -2.18 9.83
C SER A 12 5.87 -3.19 9.05
N GLY A 13 6.42 -2.81 7.88
CA GLY A 13 7.20 -3.71 7.03
C GLY A 13 6.48 -4.18 5.77
N LYS A 14 5.38 -3.55 5.40
CA LYS A 14 4.59 -3.87 4.19
C LYS A 14 5.43 -3.94 2.92
N THR A 15 6.30 -2.95 2.71
CA THR A 15 7.15 -2.86 1.52
C THR A 15 8.06 -4.08 1.38
N THR A 16 8.68 -4.53 2.48
CA THR A 16 9.50 -5.74 2.52
C THR A 16 8.66 -6.97 2.17
N THR A 17 7.46 -7.07 2.72
CA THR A 17 6.52 -8.17 2.43
C THR A 17 6.09 -8.16 0.96
N ALA A 18 5.73 -7.00 0.42
CA ALA A 18 5.32 -6.86 -0.98
C ALA A 18 6.43 -7.26 -1.95
N GLU A 19 7.67 -6.84 -1.68
CA GLU A 19 8.83 -7.23 -2.48
C GLU A 19 9.13 -8.74 -2.37
N ALA A 20 8.96 -9.35 -1.20
CA ALA A 20 9.11 -10.80 -1.05
C ALA A 20 8.05 -11.56 -1.88
N VAL A 21 6.79 -11.10 -1.88
CA VAL A 21 5.72 -11.67 -2.73
C VAL A 21 6.07 -11.53 -4.20
N ARG A 22 6.53 -10.35 -4.63
CA ARG A 22 6.96 -10.12 -6.01
C ARG A 22 8.11 -11.05 -6.41
N ALA A 23 9.16 -11.11 -5.59
CA ALA A 23 10.34 -11.91 -5.86
C ALA A 23 10.01 -13.42 -5.97
N ALA A 24 9.20 -13.95 -5.05
CA ALA A 24 8.73 -15.33 -5.09
C ALA A 24 7.90 -15.62 -6.35
N SER A 25 7.03 -14.68 -6.74
CA SER A 25 6.22 -14.80 -7.95
C SER A 25 7.08 -14.83 -9.23
N VAL A 26 8.06 -13.94 -9.32
CA VAL A 26 9.00 -13.88 -10.46
C VAL A 26 9.84 -15.17 -10.53
N SER A 27 10.29 -15.69 -9.40
CA SER A 27 11.01 -16.97 -9.35
C SER A 27 10.16 -18.16 -9.79
N ALA A 28 8.83 -18.05 -9.66
CA ALA A 28 7.85 -19.03 -10.17
C ALA A 28 7.43 -18.76 -11.62
N GLY A 29 8.09 -17.84 -12.34
CA GLY A 29 7.79 -17.50 -13.72
C GLY A 29 6.59 -16.57 -13.94
N VAL A 30 6.06 -15.96 -12.88
CA VAL A 30 4.91 -15.04 -12.94
C VAL A 30 5.41 -13.59 -13.05
N ARG A 31 4.93 -12.84 -14.05
CA ARG A 31 5.24 -11.41 -14.16
C ARG A 31 4.49 -10.63 -13.10
N ALA A 32 5.22 -10.21 -12.07
CA ALA A 32 4.69 -9.50 -10.91
C ALA A 32 5.23 -8.07 -10.83
N THR A 33 4.37 -7.12 -10.48
CA THR A 33 4.70 -5.70 -10.26
C THR A 33 4.17 -5.28 -8.89
N VAL A 34 4.98 -4.54 -8.14
CA VAL A 34 4.53 -3.83 -6.92
C VAL A 34 4.14 -2.41 -7.31
N LEU A 35 3.04 -1.94 -6.76
CA LEU A 35 2.64 -0.54 -6.80
C LEU A 35 2.51 -0.05 -5.37
N HIS A 36 3.26 1.00 -5.05
CA HIS A 36 3.28 1.63 -3.73
C HIS A 36 2.24 2.74 -3.66
N LEU A 37 1.36 2.72 -2.67
CA LEU A 37 0.39 3.80 -2.47
C LEU A 37 1.04 5.11 -2.03
N ASP A 38 2.28 5.05 -1.54
CA ASP A 38 3.08 6.24 -1.23
C ASP A 38 3.26 7.17 -2.46
N ASP A 39 3.22 6.60 -3.66
CA ASP A 39 3.21 7.35 -4.91
C ASP A 39 1.88 8.07 -5.20
N LEU A 40 0.81 7.72 -4.52
CA LEU A 40 -0.55 8.15 -4.83
C LEU A 40 -1.23 8.96 -3.72
N TYR A 41 -0.66 8.97 -2.49
CA TYR A 41 -1.19 9.84 -1.44
C TYR A 41 -0.99 11.32 -1.81
N GLU A 42 -1.99 12.13 -1.52
CA GLU A 42 -1.91 13.58 -1.64
C GLU A 42 -1.39 14.17 -0.32
N GLY A 43 -0.08 13.97 -0.07
CA GLY A 43 0.60 14.37 1.15
C GLY A 43 0.18 13.56 2.39
N TRP A 44 0.49 14.09 3.56
CA TRP A 44 0.25 13.44 4.85
C TRP A 44 -1.23 13.28 5.24
N SER A 45 -2.16 13.92 4.54
CA SER A 45 -3.60 13.73 4.69
C SER A 45 -4.23 12.85 3.59
N GLY A 46 -3.40 12.27 2.73
CA GLY A 46 -3.83 11.62 1.50
C GLY A 46 -4.39 10.20 1.65
N LEU A 47 -4.48 9.65 2.86
CA LEU A 47 -5.02 8.31 3.09
C LEU A 47 -6.48 8.18 2.64
N GLU A 48 -7.25 9.22 2.86
CA GLU A 48 -8.63 9.37 2.37
C GLU A 48 -8.68 10.29 1.13
N GLY A 49 -9.79 10.78 0.75
CA GLY A 49 -9.91 11.75 -0.35
C GLY A 49 -9.64 11.14 -1.72
N SER A 50 -8.64 11.68 -2.43
CA SER A 50 -8.42 11.38 -3.85
C SER A 50 -7.72 10.05 -4.13
N LEU A 51 -7.10 9.40 -3.13
CA LEU A 51 -6.33 8.16 -3.29
C LEU A 51 -7.07 7.09 -4.08
N TRP A 52 -8.22 6.65 -3.57
CA TRP A 52 -8.92 5.52 -4.14
C TRP A 52 -9.56 5.81 -5.51
N PRO A 53 -10.20 6.97 -5.73
CA PRO A 53 -10.65 7.36 -7.07
C PRO A 53 -9.52 7.39 -8.11
N ARG A 54 -8.35 7.93 -7.75
CA ARG A 54 -7.17 7.99 -8.63
C ARG A 54 -6.61 6.60 -8.93
N LEU A 55 -6.37 5.80 -7.90
CA LEU A 55 -5.91 4.41 -8.04
C LEU A 55 -6.82 3.61 -8.95
N ARG A 56 -8.13 3.72 -8.73
CA ARG A 56 -9.13 3.01 -9.53
C ARG A 56 -9.08 3.44 -10.98
N ALA A 57 -9.16 4.74 -11.26
CA ALA A 57 -9.26 5.28 -12.61
C ALA A 57 -7.95 5.13 -13.40
N GLN A 58 -6.82 5.39 -12.76
CA GLN A 58 -5.53 5.45 -13.41
C GLN A 58 -4.84 4.07 -13.50
N VAL A 59 -5.11 3.16 -12.56
CA VAL A 59 -4.41 1.87 -12.48
C VAL A 59 -5.35 0.68 -12.63
N LEU A 60 -6.28 0.50 -11.69
CA LEU A 60 -7.01 -0.77 -11.60
C LEU A 60 -7.93 -1.01 -12.80
N GLU A 61 -8.69 -0.01 -13.24
CA GLU A 61 -9.60 -0.16 -14.39
C GLU A 61 -8.86 -0.40 -15.72
N PRO A 62 -7.80 0.34 -16.08
CA PRO A 62 -6.99 0.03 -17.27
C PRO A 62 -6.41 -1.38 -17.24
N LEU A 63 -5.76 -1.78 -16.15
CA LEU A 63 -5.14 -3.11 -16.03
C LEU A 63 -6.16 -4.24 -16.11
N ARG A 64 -7.35 -4.08 -15.52
CA ARG A 64 -8.44 -5.07 -15.62
C ARG A 64 -8.96 -5.24 -17.05
N ARG A 65 -8.86 -4.20 -17.87
CA ARG A 65 -9.20 -4.24 -19.30
C ARG A 65 -8.05 -4.72 -20.19
N GLY A 66 -6.95 -5.22 -19.59
CA GLY A 66 -5.77 -5.68 -20.33
C GLY A 66 -4.98 -4.55 -20.99
N ARG A 67 -5.11 -3.32 -20.51
CA ARG A 67 -4.39 -2.15 -21.04
C ARG A 67 -3.34 -1.68 -20.06
N THR A 68 -2.20 -1.20 -20.56
CA THR A 68 -1.20 -0.49 -19.75
C THR A 68 -1.89 0.61 -18.96
N ALA A 69 -1.65 0.64 -17.66
CA ALA A 69 -2.08 1.72 -16.80
C ALA A 69 -1.06 2.85 -16.80
N ARG A 70 -1.49 4.03 -16.42
CA ARG A 70 -0.63 5.19 -16.26
C ARG A 70 -1.16 6.04 -15.13
N TYR A 71 -0.32 6.27 -14.11
CA TYR A 71 -0.70 7.08 -12.96
C TYR A 71 0.25 8.24 -12.76
N GLN A 72 -0.24 9.31 -12.16
CA GLN A 72 0.55 10.46 -11.81
C GLN A 72 1.10 10.27 -10.40
N ARG A 73 2.43 10.30 -10.26
CA ARG A 73 3.12 10.11 -8.98
C ARG A 73 3.12 11.40 -8.18
N TYR A 74 2.89 11.29 -6.88
CA TYR A 74 3.01 12.41 -5.96
C TYR A 74 4.49 12.66 -5.63
N ASP A 75 4.93 13.89 -5.85
CA ASP A 75 6.24 14.34 -5.46
C ASP A 75 6.17 15.01 -4.07
N TRP A 76 6.68 14.30 -3.08
CA TRP A 76 6.62 14.72 -1.68
C TRP A 76 7.36 16.02 -1.38
N PRO A 77 8.57 16.28 -1.94
CA PRO A 77 9.26 17.55 -1.75
C PRO A 77 8.53 18.77 -2.32
N SER A 78 7.88 18.63 -3.46
CA SER A 78 7.13 19.73 -4.10
C SER A 78 5.64 19.74 -3.76
N GLU A 79 5.17 18.76 -2.98
CA GLU A 79 3.79 18.60 -2.52
C GLU A 79 2.75 18.62 -3.65
N ARG A 80 3.06 17.96 -4.77
CA ARG A 80 2.17 17.91 -5.94
C ARG A 80 2.29 16.61 -6.71
N PHE A 81 1.27 16.32 -7.51
CA PHE A 81 1.36 15.27 -8.52
C PHE A 81 2.14 15.79 -9.73
N ASP A 82 3.19 15.05 -10.12
CA ASP A 82 4.11 15.49 -11.18
C ASP A 82 4.26 14.43 -12.28
N ASP A 83 5.24 13.55 -12.16
CA ASP A 83 5.58 12.56 -13.17
C ASP A 83 4.46 11.54 -13.46
N TRP A 84 4.36 11.14 -14.71
CA TRP A 84 3.53 10.02 -15.13
C TRP A 84 4.33 8.73 -15.19
N VAL A 85 3.83 7.69 -14.52
CA VAL A 85 4.44 6.35 -14.45
C VAL A 85 3.57 5.35 -15.19
N ASP A 86 4.17 4.65 -16.15
CA ASP A 86 3.50 3.59 -16.90
C ASP A 86 3.60 2.25 -16.15
N VAL A 87 2.50 1.52 -16.09
CA VAL A 87 2.40 0.19 -15.48
C VAL A 87 1.95 -0.79 -16.57
N PRO A 88 2.86 -1.54 -17.18
CA PRO A 88 2.51 -2.61 -18.11
C PRO A 88 1.62 -3.65 -17.43
N VAL A 89 0.76 -4.33 -18.20
CA VAL A 89 -0.17 -5.33 -17.63
C VAL A 89 0.62 -6.49 -17.01
N PRO A 90 0.62 -6.63 -15.67
CA PRO A 90 1.25 -7.76 -15.00
C PRO A 90 0.28 -8.96 -14.95
N GLU A 91 0.81 -10.15 -14.66
CA GLU A 91 -0.03 -11.28 -14.27
C GLU A 91 -0.46 -11.18 -12.82
N LEU A 92 0.43 -10.62 -11.97
CA LEU A 92 0.17 -10.29 -10.57
C LEU A 92 0.50 -8.83 -10.29
N LEU A 93 -0.46 -8.07 -9.81
CA LEU A 93 -0.25 -6.76 -9.19
C LEU A 93 -0.23 -6.94 -7.67
N VAL A 94 0.84 -6.51 -7.04
CA VAL A 94 0.92 -6.36 -5.58
C VAL A 94 0.70 -4.88 -5.26
N LEU A 95 -0.42 -4.57 -4.65
CA LEU A 95 -0.74 -3.21 -4.20
C LEU A 95 -0.34 -3.07 -2.74
N GLU A 96 0.60 -2.20 -2.43
CA GLU A 96 1.17 -2.04 -1.10
C GLU A 96 0.94 -0.63 -0.58
N GLY A 97 0.55 -0.53 0.71
CA GLY A 97 0.38 0.72 1.43
C GLY A 97 -0.87 0.75 2.30
N CYS A 98 -0.94 1.72 3.20
CA CYS A 98 -2.11 1.93 4.07
C CYS A 98 -3.37 2.14 3.24
N GLY A 99 -4.41 1.35 3.50
CA GLY A 99 -5.67 1.41 2.77
C GLY A 99 -5.69 0.68 1.42
N SER A 100 -4.65 -0.10 1.08
CA SER A 100 -4.64 -0.93 -0.13
C SER A 100 -5.71 -2.00 -0.12
N ALA A 101 -6.06 -2.53 1.05
CA ALA A 101 -7.09 -3.55 1.25
C ALA A 101 -8.41 -2.99 1.81
N ARG A 102 -8.72 -1.70 1.59
CA ARG A 102 -10.03 -1.16 1.97
C ARG A 102 -11.19 -1.95 1.35
N ARG A 103 -12.40 -1.87 1.88
CA ARG A 103 -13.56 -2.65 1.41
C ARG A 103 -13.80 -2.53 -0.08
N ALA A 104 -13.52 -1.37 -0.66
CA ALA A 104 -13.64 -1.16 -2.10
C ALA A 104 -12.69 -2.04 -2.94
N ALA A 105 -11.61 -2.59 -2.35
CA ALA A 105 -10.71 -3.56 -2.98
C ALA A 105 -11.24 -5.00 -2.89
N GLY A 106 -12.13 -5.30 -1.94
CA GLY A 106 -12.51 -6.68 -1.61
C GLY A 106 -13.12 -7.50 -2.74
N GLY A 107 -13.79 -6.87 -3.71
CA GLY A 107 -14.29 -7.55 -4.91
C GLY A 107 -13.25 -7.67 -6.04
N LEU A 108 -12.05 -7.13 -5.86
CA LEU A 108 -10.99 -7.09 -6.86
C LEU A 108 -9.77 -7.91 -6.44
N ALA A 109 -9.50 -7.97 -5.14
CA ALA A 109 -8.34 -8.64 -4.58
C ALA A 109 -8.53 -10.15 -4.55
N SER A 110 -7.49 -10.88 -4.94
CA SER A 110 -7.39 -12.33 -4.84
C SER A 110 -6.92 -12.77 -3.44
N ALA A 111 -6.19 -11.91 -2.75
CA ALA A 111 -5.76 -12.10 -1.37
C ALA A 111 -5.48 -10.76 -0.68
N LEU A 112 -5.75 -10.70 0.63
CA LEU A 112 -5.46 -9.58 1.52
C LEU A 112 -4.43 -10.03 2.56
N VAL A 113 -3.30 -9.34 2.60
CA VAL A 113 -2.23 -9.56 3.58
C VAL A 113 -2.19 -8.36 4.51
N TRP A 114 -2.29 -8.63 5.81
CA TRP A 114 -2.10 -7.64 6.86
C TRP A 114 -0.72 -7.77 7.47
N VAL A 115 0.00 -6.64 7.61
CA VAL A 115 1.31 -6.59 8.25
C VAL A 115 1.25 -5.61 9.41
N GLU A 116 1.56 -6.07 10.62
CA GLU A 116 1.50 -5.24 11.82
C GLU A 116 2.83 -5.18 12.57
N ALA A 117 3.03 -4.08 13.30
CA ALA A 117 4.17 -3.88 14.19
C ALA A 117 3.75 -3.00 15.38
N PRO A 118 4.43 -3.12 16.54
CA PRO A 118 4.18 -2.24 17.68
C PRO A 118 4.33 -0.76 17.32
N PRO A 119 3.48 0.14 17.87
CA PRO A 119 3.48 1.55 17.52
C PRO A 119 4.84 2.24 17.66
N ASP A 120 5.56 1.95 18.75
CA ASP A 120 6.87 2.55 19.02
C ASP A 120 7.91 2.15 17.97
N LEU A 121 7.90 0.87 17.55
CA LEU A 121 8.78 0.39 16.49
C LEU A 121 8.47 1.07 15.14
N ARG A 122 7.19 1.26 14.84
CA ARG A 122 6.76 1.92 13.60
C ARG A 122 7.19 3.38 13.56
N LEU A 123 6.97 4.10 14.66
CA LEU A 123 7.39 5.50 14.80
C LEU A 123 8.92 5.63 14.67
N THR A 124 9.67 4.76 15.36
CA THR A 124 11.14 4.74 15.27
C THR A 124 11.60 4.57 13.82
N ARG A 125 11.12 3.54 13.13
CA ARG A 125 11.45 3.30 11.71
C ARG A 125 11.09 4.47 10.81
N GLY A 126 9.93 5.10 11.08
CA GLY A 126 9.47 6.26 10.34
C GLY A 126 10.39 7.46 10.50
N LEU A 127 10.78 7.77 11.72
CA LEU A 127 11.66 8.90 12.02
C LEU A 127 13.11 8.65 11.55
N GLU A 128 13.57 7.40 11.51
CA GLU A 128 14.85 7.03 10.90
C GLU A 128 14.86 7.27 9.39
N ARG A 129 13.74 7.01 8.72
CA ARG A 129 13.59 7.20 7.27
C ARG A 129 13.39 8.66 6.88
N ASP A 130 12.48 9.36 7.55
CA ASP A 130 11.96 10.67 7.13
C ASP A 130 12.54 11.83 7.94
N GLY A 131 13.33 11.52 8.98
CA GLY A 131 13.92 12.51 9.88
C GLY A 131 13.01 12.87 11.06
N THR A 132 13.64 13.35 12.15
CA THR A 132 12.93 13.69 13.39
C THR A 132 11.96 14.86 13.25
N ALA A 133 12.19 15.75 12.27
CA ALA A 133 11.29 16.86 11.97
C ALA A 133 9.90 16.41 11.50
N ALA A 134 9.79 15.19 10.95
CA ALA A 134 8.51 14.63 10.51
C ALA A 134 7.64 14.05 11.65
N ARG A 135 8.07 14.15 12.94
CA ARG A 135 7.40 13.50 14.07
C ARG A 135 5.91 13.84 14.16
N ASP A 136 5.54 15.10 14.05
CA ASP A 136 4.15 15.52 14.18
C ASP A 136 3.28 15.04 13.03
N HIS A 137 3.83 14.95 11.83
CA HIS A 137 3.17 14.34 10.68
C HIS A 137 2.97 12.83 10.90
N TRP A 138 3.97 12.13 11.43
CA TRP A 138 3.88 10.71 11.76
C TRP A 138 2.82 10.42 12.80
N LEU A 139 2.76 11.20 13.89
CA LEU A 139 1.75 10.99 14.95
C LEU A 139 0.33 11.21 14.42
N ARG A 140 0.15 12.22 13.57
CA ARG A 140 -1.14 12.49 12.93
C ARG A 140 -1.53 11.38 11.97
N TRP A 141 -0.60 10.95 11.11
CA TRP A 141 -0.83 9.81 10.21
C TRP A 141 -1.21 8.54 10.97
N MET A 142 -0.51 8.23 12.07
CA MET A 142 -0.80 7.05 12.90
C MET A 142 -2.20 7.12 13.53
N HIS A 143 -2.68 8.30 13.85
CA HIS A 143 -4.06 8.50 14.30
C HIS A 143 -5.05 8.24 13.16
N ASP A 144 -4.86 8.87 12.03
CA ASP A 144 -5.77 8.78 10.88
C ASP A 144 -5.85 7.34 10.32
N GLU A 145 -4.72 6.63 10.26
CA GLU A 145 -4.71 5.22 9.84
C GLU A 145 -5.41 4.30 10.85
N ALA A 146 -5.32 4.58 12.15
CA ALA A 146 -6.03 3.78 13.16
C ALA A 146 -7.55 3.92 13.02
N GLU A 147 -8.05 5.13 12.76
CA GLU A 147 -9.47 5.37 12.45
C GLU A 147 -9.88 4.67 11.16
N HIS A 148 -9.05 4.77 10.11
CA HIS A 148 -9.25 4.09 8.83
C HIS A 148 -9.39 2.58 9.02
N PHE A 149 -8.44 1.94 9.69
CA PHE A 149 -8.44 0.49 9.89
C PHE A 149 -9.60 0.01 10.77
N THR A 150 -10.00 0.79 11.76
CA THR A 150 -11.19 0.51 12.58
C THR A 150 -12.46 0.50 11.72
N ARG A 151 -12.63 1.50 10.87
CA ARG A 151 -13.77 1.62 9.96
C ARG A 151 -13.78 0.52 8.90
N GLU A 152 -12.63 0.28 8.30
CA GLU A 152 -12.47 -0.69 7.20
C GLU A 152 -12.42 -2.14 7.70
N ARG A 153 -12.06 -2.37 8.97
CA ARG A 153 -11.86 -3.70 9.57
C ARG A 153 -10.88 -4.54 8.76
N THR A 154 -9.79 -3.93 8.31
CA THR A 154 -8.86 -4.54 7.35
C THR A 154 -8.15 -5.75 7.97
N ARG A 155 -7.72 -5.65 9.24
CA ARG A 155 -7.06 -6.75 9.94
C ARG A 155 -7.95 -8.00 10.02
N GLU A 156 -9.22 -7.83 10.34
CA GLU A 156 -10.16 -8.94 10.50
C GLU A 156 -10.52 -9.60 9.16
N ARG A 157 -10.46 -8.83 8.07
CA ARG A 157 -10.76 -9.32 6.71
C ARG A 157 -9.56 -9.94 6.02
N ALA A 158 -8.35 -9.79 6.59
CA ALA A 158 -7.13 -10.29 5.98
C ALA A 158 -7.10 -11.83 5.96
N ASP A 159 -6.72 -12.38 4.81
CA ASP A 159 -6.51 -13.82 4.62
C ASP A 159 -5.22 -14.28 5.32
N ILE A 160 -4.23 -13.40 5.38
CA ILE A 160 -2.92 -13.67 5.99
C ILE A 160 -2.56 -12.48 6.88
N ARG A 161 -2.09 -12.78 8.09
CA ARG A 161 -1.61 -11.77 9.05
C ARG A 161 -0.16 -12.05 9.41
N LEU A 162 0.67 -11.02 9.34
CA LEU A 162 2.10 -11.11 9.59
C LEU A 162 2.54 -10.07 10.63
N ASP A 163 3.52 -10.42 11.44
CA ASP A 163 4.22 -9.47 12.29
C ASP A 163 5.27 -8.66 11.50
N ALA A 164 5.96 -7.76 12.21
CA ALA A 164 7.02 -6.90 11.67
C ALA A 164 8.24 -7.64 11.08
N PHE A 165 8.30 -8.96 11.25
CA PHE A 165 9.39 -9.84 10.82
C PHE A 165 8.92 -10.89 9.82
N GLY A 166 7.68 -10.80 9.35
CA GLY A 166 7.09 -11.70 8.35
C GLY A 166 6.63 -13.05 8.93
N ARG A 167 6.44 -13.16 10.25
CA ARG A 167 5.92 -14.36 10.89
C ARG A 167 4.40 -14.31 10.95
N LEU A 168 3.76 -15.46 10.74
CA LEU A 168 2.30 -15.57 10.85
C LEU A 168 1.83 -15.20 12.27
N THR A 169 0.77 -14.41 12.33
CA THR A 169 0.06 -14.05 13.57
C THR A 169 -1.37 -14.56 13.54
N PRO A 170 -1.99 -14.79 14.70
CA PRO A 170 -3.38 -15.22 14.82
C PRO A 170 -4.41 -14.25 14.22
#